data_85f3721c3b1fad3db6587f2fd5ac7ec9
#
_entry.id   85f3721c3b1fad3db6587f2fd5ac7ec9
#
_cell.length_a   1.000
_cell.length_b   1.000
_cell.length_c   1.000
_cell.angle_alpha   90.00
_cell.angle_beta   90.00
_cell.angle_gamma   90.00
#
_symmetry.space_group_name_H-M   'P 1'
#
loop_
_entity.id
_entity.type
_entity.pdbx_description
1 polymer ?
#
loop_
_entity_poly.entity_id
_entity_poly.type
_entity_poly.pdbx_seq_one_letter_code
_entity_poly.pdbx_strand_id
1 'polypeptide(L)'
;KFRTGAASGAAFKLFARNDAKIGCLIGTGGQADCQLEAMLAACDLDEVRIVARDFAKTEKFTEEMSERFKDSGTKLIAYDDANEAVDGADVIVVVTVSTEPVFDANRVKKGAVVSGVGSYTAEMNEIDPKLFKLADKIYFDSKDACIAESADIQIPLREGLVSLEGLTGDIGEYALGEISGREADDEIIIFKNVGLGILDLVIAKLIYEKAKNRKIGYQWG
;
A
#
# COMPACT_ATOMS: atom_id res chain seq x y z
N LYS A 1 -7.78 9.34 -5.75
CA LYS A 1 -6.51 9.32 -5.00
C LYS A 1 -6.73 9.04 -3.51
N PHE A 2 -7.42 9.93 -2.77
CA PHE A 2 -7.55 9.83 -1.32
C PHE A 2 -8.08 8.47 -0.83
N ARG A 3 -9.10 7.88 -1.50
CA ARG A 3 -9.65 6.60 -1.07
C ARG A 3 -8.64 5.45 -1.26
N THR A 4 -7.82 5.52 -2.33
CA THR A 4 -6.80 4.50 -2.60
C THR A 4 -5.69 4.57 -1.55
N GLY A 5 -5.21 5.78 -1.22
CA GLY A 5 -4.26 5.99 -0.12
C GLY A 5 -4.83 5.55 1.22
N ALA A 6 -6.10 5.88 1.51
CA ALA A 6 -6.75 5.49 2.76
C ALA A 6 -6.85 3.96 2.95
N ALA A 7 -6.99 3.17 1.87
CA ALA A 7 -6.99 1.71 1.95
C ALA A 7 -5.63 1.16 2.42
N SER A 8 -4.53 1.63 1.80
CA SER A 8 -3.17 1.26 2.26
C SER A 8 -2.89 1.75 3.68
N GLY A 9 -3.29 3.00 3.99
CA GLY A 9 -3.15 3.55 5.35
C GLY A 9 -3.91 2.75 6.40
N ALA A 10 -5.11 2.26 6.08
CA ALA A 10 -5.86 1.36 6.96
C ALA A 10 -5.12 0.04 7.19
N ALA A 11 -4.58 -0.58 6.12
CA ALA A 11 -3.79 -1.80 6.23
C ALA A 11 -2.54 -1.58 7.11
N PHE A 12 -1.80 -0.48 6.93
CA PHE A 12 -0.66 -0.16 7.77
C PHE A 12 -1.07 0.05 9.23
N LYS A 13 -2.17 0.79 9.47
CA LYS A 13 -2.67 1.04 10.82
C LYS A 13 -3.08 -0.24 11.56
N LEU A 14 -3.59 -1.23 10.84
CA LEU A 14 -4.08 -2.49 11.39
C LEU A 14 -3.00 -3.55 11.52
N PHE A 15 -2.05 -3.59 10.58
CA PHE A 15 -1.13 -4.71 10.45
C PHE A 15 0.35 -4.35 10.63
N ALA A 16 0.75 -3.08 10.56
CA ALA A 16 2.13 -2.72 10.86
C ALA A 16 2.45 -2.93 12.35
N ARG A 17 3.69 -3.25 12.63
CA ARG A 17 4.18 -3.33 14.00
C ARG A 17 4.17 -1.94 14.67
N ASN A 18 3.97 -1.89 15.97
CA ASN A 18 3.95 -0.62 16.70
C ASN A 18 5.31 0.10 16.72
N ASP A 19 6.40 -0.66 16.52
CA ASP A 19 7.77 -0.17 16.45
C ASP A 19 8.29 0.06 15.02
N ALA A 20 7.39 0.07 14.03
CA ALA A 20 7.71 0.36 12.63
C ALA A 20 8.30 1.77 12.51
N LYS A 21 9.50 1.90 11.88
CA LYS A 21 10.25 3.15 11.74
C LYS A 21 10.66 3.49 10.32
N ILE A 22 10.71 2.49 9.43
CA ILE A 22 11.17 2.68 8.05
C ILE A 22 10.06 2.37 7.08
N GLY A 23 9.65 3.37 6.29
CA GLY A 23 8.75 3.23 5.16
C GLY A 23 9.48 3.12 3.83
N CYS A 24 8.83 2.51 2.83
CA CYS A 24 9.29 2.52 1.45
C CYS A 24 8.10 2.79 0.51
N LEU A 25 8.25 3.77 -0.36
CA LEU A 25 7.29 4.09 -1.42
C LEU A 25 7.94 3.80 -2.77
N ILE A 26 7.39 2.83 -3.51
CA ILE A 26 7.83 2.45 -4.85
C ILE A 26 6.85 2.97 -5.89
N GLY A 27 7.30 3.95 -6.67
CA GLY A 27 6.52 4.67 -7.66
C GLY A 27 6.22 6.11 -7.25
N THR A 28 6.44 7.06 -8.20
CA THR A 28 6.21 8.50 -8.04
C THR A 28 5.12 9.01 -8.99
N GLY A 29 4.18 8.13 -9.33
CA GLY A 29 3.06 8.42 -10.23
C GLY A 29 1.90 9.16 -9.58
N GLY A 30 0.77 9.19 -10.30
CA GLY A 30 -0.40 9.98 -9.91
C GLY A 30 -1.06 9.64 -8.57
N GLN A 31 -0.77 8.48 -7.96
CA GLN A 31 -1.30 8.06 -6.66
C GLN A 31 -0.29 8.21 -5.51
N ALA A 32 0.99 8.44 -5.82
CA ALA A 32 2.10 8.34 -4.87
C ALA A 32 1.98 9.32 -3.70
N ASP A 33 1.57 10.56 -3.96
CA ASP A 33 1.38 11.61 -2.95
C ASP A 33 0.38 11.21 -1.86
N CYS A 34 -0.74 10.57 -2.26
CA CYS A 34 -1.76 10.12 -1.31
C CYS A 34 -1.36 8.83 -0.58
N GLN A 35 -0.56 7.97 -1.21
CA GLN A 35 0.01 6.79 -0.56
C GLN A 35 1.01 7.19 0.53
N LEU A 36 1.89 8.15 0.23
CA LEU A 36 2.81 8.71 1.20
C LEU A 36 2.08 9.37 2.37
N GLU A 37 1.09 10.23 2.09
CA GLU A 37 0.27 10.88 3.12
C GLU A 37 -0.41 9.86 4.04
N ALA A 38 -0.96 8.78 3.47
CA ALA A 38 -1.62 7.73 4.23
C ALA A 38 -0.64 6.91 5.08
N MET A 39 0.57 6.62 4.56
CA MET A 39 1.64 5.95 5.29
C MET A 39 2.08 6.79 6.50
N LEU A 40 2.35 8.08 6.32
CA LEU A 40 2.73 9.02 7.38
C LEU A 40 1.63 9.22 8.43
N ALA A 41 0.35 9.15 8.01
CA ALA A 41 -0.77 9.24 8.94
C ALA A 41 -1.01 7.95 9.75
N ALA A 42 -0.60 6.80 9.22
CA ALA A 42 -0.81 5.50 9.84
C ALA A 42 0.29 5.09 10.80
N CYS A 43 1.55 5.45 10.51
CA CYS A 43 2.75 5.00 11.21
C CYS A 43 3.63 6.18 11.66
N ASP A 44 4.25 6.04 12.82
CA ASP A 44 5.26 6.99 13.35
C ASP A 44 6.65 6.61 12.81
N LEU A 45 6.95 7.03 11.59
CA LEU A 45 8.16 6.65 10.86
C LEU A 45 9.27 7.67 11.04
N ASP A 46 10.51 7.20 11.21
CA ASP A 46 11.72 8.03 11.23
C ASP A 46 12.14 8.42 9.81
N GLU A 47 11.96 7.49 8.85
CA GLU A 47 12.27 7.76 7.44
C GLU A 47 11.30 7.06 6.47
N VAL A 48 11.12 7.64 5.29
CA VAL A 48 10.51 6.98 4.13
C VAL A 48 11.46 7.07 2.94
N ARG A 49 11.78 5.91 2.39
CA ARG A 49 12.60 5.75 1.19
C ARG A 49 11.69 5.77 -0.02
N ILE A 50 11.98 6.65 -0.96
CA ILE A 50 11.17 6.85 -2.16
C ILE A 50 12.00 6.43 -3.37
N VAL A 51 11.44 5.54 -4.20
CA VAL A 51 12.14 5.02 -5.37
C VAL A 51 11.19 4.91 -6.57
N ALA A 52 11.69 5.21 -7.76
CA ALA A 52 11.01 4.94 -9.02
C ALA A 52 12.05 4.76 -10.13
N ARG A 53 11.62 4.26 -11.29
CA ARG A 53 12.48 3.98 -12.44
C ARG A 53 13.33 5.15 -12.93
N ASP A 54 12.87 6.39 -12.75
CA ASP A 54 13.55 7.62 -13.17
C ASP A 54 14.01 8.36 -11.91
N PHE A 55 15.29 8.29 -11.61
CA PHE A 55 15.85 8.85 -10.39
C PHE A 55 15.69 10.38 -10.29
N ALA A 56 15.85 11.10 -11.39
CA ALA A 56 15.66 12.57 -11.38
C ALA A 56 14.21 12.97 -11.03
N LYS A 57 13.23 12.17 -11.48
CA LYS A 57 11.83 12.36 -11.07
C LYS A 57 11.61 11.96 -9.61
N THR A 58 12.32 10.95 -9.13
CA THR A 58 12.25 10.53 -7.74
C THR A 58 12.79 11.62 -6.82
N GLU A 59 13.95 12.21 -7.13
CA GLU A 59 14.53 13.34 -6.38
C GLU A 59 13.55 14.52 -6.31
N LYS A 60 13.04 14.96 -7.46
CA LYS A 60 12.08 16.05 -7.53
C LYS A 60 10.83 15.81 -6.72
N PHE A 61 10.24 14.60 -6.84
CA PHE A 61 9.06 14.21 -6.06
C PHE A 61 9.39 14.21 -4.56
N THR A 62 10.56 13.70 -4.17
CA THR A 62 11.01 13.67 -2.78
C THR A 62 11.18 15.07 -2.20
N GLU A 63 11.75 16.01 -2.95
CA GLU A 63 11.87 17.42 -2.55
C GLU A 63 10.49 18.06 -2.35
N GLU A 64 9.58 17.90 -3.32
CA GLU A 64 8.22 18.42 -3.24
C GLU A 64 7.46 17.87 -2.04
N MET A 65 7.58 16.56 -1.77
CA MET A 65 6.92 15.91 -0.63
C MET A 65 7.59 16.28 0.71
N SER A 66 8.89 16.46 0.74
CA SER A 66 9.61 16.92 1.95
C SER A 66 9.12 18.29 2.41
N GLU A 67 8.90 19.22 1.48
CA GLU A 67 8.31 20.52 1.82
C GLU A 67 6.86 20.42 2.26
N ARG A 68 6.05 19.57 1.56
CA ARG A 68 4.64 19.36 1.88
C ARG A 68 4.43 18.73 3.27
N PHE A 69 5.29 17.81 3.66
CA PHE A 69 5.18 17.04 4.90
C PHE A 69 6.28 17.39 5.93
N LYS A 70 6.87 18.56 5.84
CA LYS A 70 7.95 19.02 6.75
C LYS A 70 7.61 18.95 8.23
N ASP A 71 6.33 19.07 8.57
CA ASP A 71 5.86 19.02 9.95
C ASP A 71 5.60 17.59 10.46
N SER A 72 5.79 16.56 9.62
CA SER A 72 5.60 15.16 10.02
C SER A 72 6.70 14.63 10.95
N GLY A 73 7.88 15.24 10.92
CA GLY A 73 9.07 14.73 11.62
C GLY A 73 9.78 13.58 10.90
N THR A 74 9.20 13.05 9.82
CA THR A 74 9.74 11.93 9.05
C THR A 74 10.69 12.42 7.95
N LYS A 75 11.86 11.82 7.84
CA LYS A 75 12.81 12.11 6.76
C LYS A 75 12.41 11.39 5.47
N LEU A 76 12.26 12.13 4.37
CA LEU A 76 12.04 11.55 3.04
C LEU A 76 13.36 11.48 2.27
N ILE A 77 13.68 10.32 1.68
CA ILE A 77 14.98 10.05 1.03
C ILE A 77 14.74 9.43 -0.34
N ALA A 78 15.30 10.04 -1.39
CA ALA A 78 15.29 9.46 -2.72
C ALA A 78 16.31 8.31 -2.83
N TYR A 79 15.88 7.18 -3.39
CA TYR A 79 16.69 6.01 -3.68
C TYR A 79 16.71 5.73 -5.18
N ASP A 80 17.83 5.22 -5.68
CA ASP A 80 18.01 4.84 -7.09
C ASP A 80 17.72 3.36 -7.33
N ASP A 81 17.89 2.52 -6.33
CA ASP A 81 17.65 1.06 -6.38
C ASP A 81 16.49 0.66 -5.46
N ALA A 82 15.51 -0.07 -6.03
CA ALA A 82 14.32 -0.50 -5.28
C ALA A 82 14.65 -1.58 -4.24
N ASN A 83 15.63 -2.45 -4.49
CA ASN A 83 16.05 -3.47 -3.54
C ASN A 83 16.72 -2.83 -2.32
N GLU A 84 17.55 -1.81 -2.54
CA GLU A 84 18.15 -1.05 -1.43
C GLU A 84 17.09 -0.27 -0.64
N ALA A 85 16.07 0.29 -1.31
CA ALA A 85 14.99 1.01 -0.65
C ALA A 85 14.11 0.08 0.21
N VAL A 86 13.87 -1.15 -0.24
CA VAL A 86 13.06 -2.17 0.45
C VAL A 86 13.80 -2.80 1.63
N ASP A 87 15.13 -2.92 1.54
CA ASP A 87 15.93 -3.64 2.54
C ASP A 87 15.79 -3.00 3.93
N GLY A 88 15.26 -3.78 4.88
CA GLY A 88 14.98 -3.31 6.25
C GLY A 88 13.75 -2.42 6.41
N ALA A 89 12.94 -2.17 5.37
CA ALA A 89 11.70 -1.40 5.50
C ALA A 89 10.61 -2.17 6.29
N ASP A 90 9.87 -1.46 7.15
CA ASP A 90 8.77 -2.01 7.95
C ASP A 90 7.44 -1.98 7.22
N VAL A 91 7.20 -0.92 6.46
CA VAL A 91 6.00 -0.72 5.67
C VAL A 91 6.38 -0.32 4.25
N ILE A 92 5.87 -1.04 3.27
CA ILE A 92 6.20 -0.87 1.86
C ILE A 92 4.90 -0.64 1.09
N VAL A 93 4.85 0.39 0.26
CA VAL A 93 3.75 0.56 -0.71
C VAL A 93 4.31 0.52 -2.13
N VAL A 94 3.70 -0.31 -2.96
CA VAL A 94 4.04 -0.43 -4.39
C VAL A 94 2.89 0.15 -5.20
N VAL A 95 3.16 1.19 -5.96
CA VAL A 95 2.13 1.95 -6.71
C VAL A 95 2.63 2.30 -8.11
N THR A 96 2.98 1.27 -8.87
CA THR A 96 3.54 1.38 -10.21
C THR A 96 2.57 0.88 -11.28
N VAL A 97 2.92 1.05 -12.54
CA VAL A 97 2.25 0.45 -13.70
C VAL A 97 3.14 -0.60 -14.36
N SER A 98 4.04 -1.22 -13.56
CA SER A 98 4.98 -2.20 -14.06
C SER A 98 4.29 -3.48 -14.52
N THR A 99 4.86 -4.13 -15.52
CA THR A 99 4.48 -5.46 -15.98
C THR A 99 5.47 -6.54 -15.51
N GLU A 100 6.46 -6.13 -14.71
CA GLU A 100 7.49 -6.99 -14.13
C GLU A 100 7.72 -6.58 -12.67
N PRO A 101 8.13 -7.52 -11.78
CA PRO A 101 8.46 -7.22 -10.40
C PRO A 101 9.45 -6.08 -10.26
N VAL A 102 9.21 -5.15 -9.34
CA VAL A 102 10.04 -3.95 -9.17
C VAL A 102 11.07 -4.08 -8.04
N PHE A 103 11.03 -5.17 -7.27
CA PHE A 103 12.01 -5.52 -6.25
C PHE A 103 12.05 -7.04 -6.03
N ASP A 104 13.13 -7.55 -5.45
CA ASP A 104 13.30 -8.96 -5.07
C ASP A 104 12.57 -9.25 -3.73
N ALA A 105 11.69 -10.25 -3.72
CA ALA A 105 10.96 -10.69 -2.53
C ALA A 105 11.86 -11.01 -1.32
N ASN A 106 13.09 -11.50 -1.56
CA ASN A 106 14.04 -11.83 -0.51
C ASN A 106 14.59 -10.61 0.25
N ARG A 107 14.34 -9.38 -0.25
CA ARG A 107 14.72 -8.14 0.42
C ARG A 107 13.70 -7.69 1.47
N VAL A 108 12.49 -8.25 1.41
CA VAL A 108 11.46 -7.93 2.39
C VAL A 108 11.81 -8.59 3.72
N LYS A 109 11.99 -7.78 4.74
CA LYS A 109 12.32 -8.30 6.08
C LYS A 109 11.12 -8.96 6.74
N LYS A 110 11.38 -9.86 7.66
CA LYS A 110 10.38 -10.38 8.59
C LYS A 110 9.71 -9.24 9.37
N GLY A 111 8.41 -9.36 9.58
CA GLY A 111 7.60 -8.35 10.26
C GLY A 111 7.09 -7.21 9.36
N ALA A 112 7.49 -7.16 8.08
CA ALA A 112 7.07 -6.11 7.17
C ALA A 112 5.59 -6.24 6.74
N VAL A 113 5.00 -5.09 6.38
CA VAL A 113 3.71 -5.04 5.66
C VAL A 113 3.92 -4.45 4.28
N VAL A 114 3.46 -5.16 3.25
CA VAL A 114 3.56 -4.74 1.85
C VAL A 114 2.17 -4.47 1.30
N SER A 115 1.91 -3.23 0.86
CA SER A 115 0.67 -2.84 0.17
C SER A 115 0.89 -2.74 -1.33
N GLY A 116 0.26 -3.62 -2.11
CA GLY A 116 0.27 -3.59 -3.58
C GLY A 116 -0.95 -2.86 -4.13
N VAL A 117 -0.72 -1.79 -4.89
CA VAL A 117 -1.76 -0.86 -5.35
C VAL A 117 -1.81 -0.74 -6.87
N GLY A 118 -0.67 -0.88 -7.54
CA GLY A 118 -0.54 -0.51 -8.95
C GLY A 118 -1.06 -1.57 -9.93
N SER A 119 -0.99 -2.84 -9.58
CA SER A 119 -1.48 -3.93 -10.44
C SER A 119 -3.00 -4.10 -10.27
N TYR A 120 -3.75 -3.62 -11.25
CA TYR A 120 -5.21 -3.71 -11.34
C TYR A 120 -5.69 -4.24 -12.71
N THR A 121 -4.79 -4.85 -13.47
CA THR A 121 -5.08 -5.59 -14.71
C THR A 121 -4.25 -6.86 -14.78
N ALA A 122 -4.64 -7.79 -15.66
CA ALA A 122 -3.96 -9.07 -15.85
C ALA A 122 -2.54 -8.96 -16.44
N GLU A 123 -2.15 -7.79 -16.96
CA GLU A 123 -0.84 -7.52 -17.53
C GLU A 123 0.11 -6.84 -16.53
N MET A 124 -0.44 -6.22 -15.48
CA MET A 124 0.34 -5.46 -14.49
C MET A 124 0.81 -6.37 -13.37
N ASN A 125 2.13 -6.51 -13.22
CA ASN A 125 2.77 -7.28 -12.15
C ASN A 125 3.89 -6.46 -11.53
N GLU A 126 3.70 -5.96 -10.31
CA GLU A 126 4.67 -5.10 -9.63
C GLU A 126 5.36 -5.79 -8.44
N ILE A 127 4.73 -6.83 -7.87
CA ILE A 127 5.25 -7.58 -6.73
C ILE A 127 5.86 -8.90 -7.22
N ASP A 128 7.07 -9.23 -6.75
CA ASP A 128 7.66 -10.55 -7.02
C ASP A 128 6.74 -11.65 -6.51
N PRO A 129 6.28 -12.57 -7.39
CA PRO A 129 5.38 -13.66 -7.00
C PRO A 129 5.88 -14.52 -5.83
N LYS A 130 7.21 -14.60 -5.65
CA LYS A 130 7.81 -15.31 -4.53
C LYS A 130 7.44 -14.72 -3.18
N LEU A 131 7.11 -13.42 -3.11
CA LEU A 131 6.70 -12.78 -1.87
C LEU A 131 5.41 -13.42 -1.31
N PHE A 132 4.50 -13.86 -2.19
CA PHE A 132 3.26 -14.52 -1.78
C PHE A 132 3.50 -15.90 -1.14
N LYS A 133 4.63 -16.55 -1.45
CA LYS A 133 5.07 -17.77 -0.76
C LYS A 133 5.73 -17.48 0.59
N LEU A 134 6.36 -16.30 0.73
CA LEU A 134 7.05 -15.87 1.96
C LEU A 134 6.09 -15.22 2.96
N ALA A 135 4.95 -14.71 2.48
CA ALA A 135 3.96 -14.05 3.31
C ALA A 135 3.21 -15.04 4.20
N ASP A 136 3.03 -14.66 5.46
CA ASP A 136 2.25 -15.42 6.44
C ASP A 136 0.76 -15.14 6.30
N LYS A 137 0.41 -13.90 5.89
CA LYS A 137 -0.99 -13.47 5.70
C LYS A 137 -1.14 -12.57 4.48
N ILE A 138 -2.23 -12.77 3.74
CA ILE A 138 -2.53 -12.02 2.52
C ILE A 138 -3.96 -11.49 2.62
N TYR A 139 -4.09 -10.17 2.80
CA TYR A 139 -5.37 -9.48 2.91
C TYR A 139 -5.69 -8.69 1.64
N PHE A 140 -6.99 -8.38 1.49
CA PHE A 140 -7.52 -7.70 0.30
C PHE A 140 -8.48 -6.57 0.67
N ASP A 141 -8.66 -5.63 -0.24
CA ASP A 141 -9.85 -4.76 -0.22
C ASP A 141 -11.09 -5.53 -0.68
N SER A 142 -10.92 -6.42 -1.68
CA SER A 142 -11.86 -7.47 -2.11
C SER A 142 -11.07 -8.62 -2.71
N LYS A 143 -11.10 -9.77 -2.06
CA LYS A 143 -10.42 -11.00 -2.49
C LYS A 143 -10.85 -11.41 -3.90
N ASP A 144 -12.15 -11.42 -4.14
CA ASP A 144 -12.70 -11.82 -5.44
C ASP A 144 -12.28 -10.88 -6.56
N ALA A 145 -12.32 -9.56 -6.33
CA ALA A 145 -11.89 -8.56 -7.31
C ALA A 145 -10.37 -8.67 -7.58
N CYS A 146 -9.55 -8.80 -6.55
CA CYS A 146 -8.09 -8.95 -6.70
C CYS A 146 -7.71 -10.21 -7.47
N ILE A 147 -8.39 -11.35 -7.24
CA ILE A 147 -8.19 -12.58 -8.00
C ILE A 147 -8.60 -12.39 -9.46
N ALA A 148 -9.70 -11.69 -9.73
CA ALA A 148 -10.21 -11.50 -11.08
C ALA A 148 -9.37 -10.52 -11.91
N GLU A 149 -8.79 -9.47 -11.28
CA GLU A 149 -8.24 -8.32 -12.01
C GLU A 149 -6.71 -8.23 -11.94
N SER A 150 -6.05 -8.67 -10.86
CA SER A 150 -4.63 -8.39 -10.63
C SER A 150 -3.70 -9.55 -10.99
N ALA A 151 -2.72 -9.30 -11.86
CA ALA A 151 -1.67 -10.27 -12.15
C ALA A 151 -0.81 -10.59 -10.92
N ASP A 152 -0.64 -9.65 -9.96
CA ASP A 152 0.05 -9.92 -8.69
C ASP A 152 -0.55 -11.10 -7.91
N ILE A 153 -1.84 -11.40 -8.10
CA ILE A 153 -2.51 -12.55 -7.47
C ILE A 153 -2.62 -13.73 -8.44
N GLN A 154 -2.93 -13.47 -9.72
CA GLN A 154 -3.12 -14.53 -10.70
C GLN A 154 -1.84 -15.31 -10.98
N ILE A 155 -0.68 -14.64 -11.00
CA ILE A 155 0.61 -15.28 -11.27
C ILE A 155 0.99 -16.25 -10.15
N PRO A 156 1.07 -15.85 -8.86
CA PRO A 156 1.43 -16.80 -7.79
C PRO A 156 0.42 -17.94 -7.61
N LEU A 157 -0.87 -17.72 -7.88
CA LEU A 157 -1.88 -18.80 -7.89
C LEU A 157 -1.60 -19.79 -9.03
N ARG A 158 -1.36 -19.31 -10.24
CA ARG A 158 -1.07 -20.14 -11.42
C ARG A 158 0.23 -20.93 -11.27
N GLU A 159 1.24 -20.34 -10.64
CA GLU A 159 2.53 -20.96 -10.39
C GLU A 159 2.56 -21.86 -9.13
N GLY A 160 1.45 -21.94 -8.40
CA GLY A 160 1.34 -22.77 -7.18
C GLY A 160 2.19 -22.26 -6.02
N LEU A 161 2.55 -20.98 -6.01
CA LEU A 161 3.29 -20.34 -4.91
C LEU A 161 2.37 -20.05 -3.71
N VAL A 162 1.10 -19.90 -3.96
CA VAL A 162 0.03 -19.78 -2.97
C VAL A 162 -1.22 -20.51 -3.47
N SER A 163 -2.04 -21.06 -2.57
CA SER A 163 -3.35 -21.63 -2.91
C SER A 163 -4.49 -20.65 -2.54
N LEU A 164 -5.70 -20.91 -3.04
CA LEU A 164 -6.87 -20.09 -2.68
C LEU A 164 -7.16 -20.12 -1.17
N GLU A 165 -6.90 -21.24 -0.51
CA GLU A 165 -7.04 -21.41 0.94
C GLU A 165 -5.95 -20.67 1.72
N GLY A 166 -4.79 -20.41 1.09
CA GLY A 166 -3.70 -19.60 1.65
C GLY A 166 -3.95 -18.08 1.59
N LEU A 167 -4.99 -17.64 0.88
CA LEU A 167 -5.42 -16.24 0.86
C LEU A 167 -6.27 -15.95 2.09
N THR A 168 -5.80 -15.08 2.98
CA THR A 168 -6.40 -14.86 4.32
C THR A 168 -7.84 -14.35 4.24
N GLY A 169 -8.08 -13.23 3.54
CA GLY A 169 -9.44 -12.68 3.40
C GLY A 169 -9.47 -11.16 3.25
N ASP A 170 -10.66 -10.59 3.33
CA ASP A 170 -10.87 -9.16 3.17
C ASP A 170 -10.58 -8.40 4.46
N ILE A 171 -10.05 -7.18 4.33
CA ILE A 171 -9.83 -6.28 5.48
C ILE A 171 -11.16 -5.97 6.22
N GLY A 172 -12.29 -6.08 5.54
CA GLY A 172 -13.63 -5.97 6.11
C GLY A 172 -13.95 -7.11 7.07
N GLU A 173 -13.60 -8.36 6.72
CA GLU A 173 -13.78 -9.54 7.59
C GLU A 173 -12.93 -9.42 8.86
N TYR A 174 -11.70 -8.89 8.72
CA TYR A 174 -10.88 -8.56 9.89
C TYR A 174 -11.57 -7.50 10.79
N ALA A 175 -12.10 -6.44 10.22
CA ALA A 175 -12.78 -5.39 10.97
C ALA A 175 -14.04 -5.89 11.70
N LEU A 176 -14.68 -6.94 11.20
CA LEU A 176 -15.82 -7.63 11.85
C LEU A 176 -15.37 -8.69 12.88
N GLY A 177 -14.08 -8.97 12.99
CA GLY A 177 -13.55 -9.99 13.89
C GLY A 177 -13.74 -11.42 13.40
N GLU A 178 -13.98 -11.62 12.11
CA GLU A 178 -14.21 -12.93 11.49
C GLU A 178 -12.90 -13.65 11.16
N ILE A 179 -11.82 -12.89 10.92
CA ILE A 179 -10.47 -13.42 10.69
C ILE A 179 -9.44 -12.72 11.58
N SER A 180 -8.31 -13.39 11.88
CA SER A 180 -7.24 -12.83 12.71
C SER A 180 -6.39 -11.80 11.95
N GLY A 181 -5.80 -10.86 12.69
CA GLY A 181 -4.78 -9.93 12.20
C GLY A 181 -3.36 -10.49 12.36
N ARG A 182 -2.37 -9.60 12.56
CA ARG A 182 -1.01 -10.00 12.94
C ARG A 182 -1.03 -10.73 14.28
N GLU A 183 -0.39 -11.89 14.33
CA GLU A 183 -0.29 -12.74 15.53
C GLU A 183 1.15 -12.85 16.05
N ALA A 184 2.15 -12.63 15.15
CA ALA A 184 3.55 -12.62 15.52
C ALA A 184 4.30 -11.42 14.90
N ASP A 185 5.34 -10.95 15.60
CA ASP A 185 6.11 -9.78 15.15
C ASP A 185 6.93 -10.04 13.87
N ASP A 186 7.22 -11.30 13.56
CA ASP A 186 7.98 -11.69 12.38
C ASP A 186 7.14 -12.06 11.16
N GLU A 187 5.80 -12.01 11.25
CA GLU A 187 4.93 -12.26 10.10
C GLU A 187 5.13 -11.22 9.00
N ILE A 188 5.30 -11.68 7.76
CA ILE A 188 5.21 -10.84 6.57
C ILE A 188 3.73 -10.80 6.14
N ILE A 189 3.19 -9.60 6.01
CA ILE A 189 1.80 -9.40 5.63
C ILE A 189 1.72 -8.66 4.29
N ILE A 190 0.94 -9.19 3.36
CA ILE A 190 0.59 -8.51 2.12
C ILE A 190 -0.83 -7.98 2.22
N PHE A 191 -1.04 -6.74 1.82
CA PHE A 191 -2.35 -6.16 1.54
C PHE A 191 -2.43 -5.81 0.06
N LYS A 192 -3.31 -6.47 -0.68
CA LYS A 192 -3.54 -6.19 -2.11
C LYS A 192 -4.86 -5.47 -2.31
N ASN A 193 -4.85 -4.37 -3.05
CA ASN A 193 -6.07 -3.66 -3.40
C ASN A 193 -6.11 -3.33 -4.91
N VAL A 194 -7.31 -3.44 -5.48
CA VAL A 194 -7.63 -3.02 -6.86
C VAL A 194 -8.65 -1.87 -6.88
N GLY A 195 -9.25 -1.61 -5.72
CA GLY A 195 -10.21 -0.52 -5.51
C GLY A 195 -11.66 -0.96 -5.63
N LEU A 196 -12.48 -0.46 -4.72
CA LEU A 196 -13.91 -0.73 -4.64
C LEU A 196 -14.71 0.56 -4.77
N GLY A 197 -15.75 0.55 -5.60
CA GLY A 197 -16.64 1.70 -5.77
C GLY A 197 -17.34 2.14 -4.48
N ILE A 198 -17.58 1.22 -3.54
CA ILE A 198 -18.13 1.55 -2.23
C ILE A 198 -17.23 2.50 -1.42
N LEU A 199 -15.92 2.39 -1.56
CA LEU A 199 -14.98 3.30 -0.89
C LEU A 199 -15.08 4.72 -1.44
N ASP A 200 -15.35 4.88 -2.74
CA ASP A 200 -15.58 6.19 -3.34
C ASP A 200 -16.86 6.82 -2.79
N LEU A 201 -17.92 6.04 -2.59
CA LEU A 201 -19.17 6.50 -1.96
C LEU A 201 -18.97 6.95 -0.52
N VAL A 202 -18.20 6.20 0.27
CA VAL A 202 -17.89 6.56 1.68
C VAL A 202 -17.12 7.86 1.75
N ILE A 203 -16.10 8.04 0.91
CA ILE A 203 -15.32 9.30 0.86
C ILE A 203 -16.17 10.46 0.36
N ALA A 204 -16.99 10.27 -0.67
CA ALA A 204 -17.89 11.30 -1.18
C ALA A 204 -18.87 11.77 -0.09
N LYS A 205 -19.46 10.83 0.67
CA LYS A 205 -20.32 11.15 1.81
C LYS A 205 -19.58 11.95 2.88
N LEU A 206 -18.36 11.52 3.26
CA LEU A 206 -17.54 12.23 4.25
C LEU A 206 -17.21 13.67 3.81
N ILE A 207 -16.83 13.85 2.53
CA ILE A 207 -16.56 15.18 1.96
C ILE A 207 -17.83 16.04 2.00
N TYR A 208 -18.97 15.49 1.59
CA TYR A 208 -20.25 16.19 1.59
C TYR A 208 -20.63 16.65 3.01
N GLU A 209 -20.54 15.77 4.00
CA GLU A 209 -20.87 16.11 5.40
C GLU A 209 -19.93 17.19 5.95
N LYS A 210 -18.62 17.07 5.69
CA LYS A 210 -17.64 18.11 6.08
C LYS A 210 -17.89 19.45 5.40
N ALA A 211 -18.21 19.46 4.10
CA ALA A 211 -18.53 20.67 3.34
C ALA A 211 -19.80 21.35 3.90
N LYS A 212 -20.85 20.55 4.16
CA LYS A 212 -22.09 21.03 4.77
C LYS A 212 -21.87 21.68 6.15
N ASN A 213 -21.10 21.01 7.01
CA ASN A 213 -20.78 21.52 8.35
C ASN A 213 -19.95 22.81 8.31
N ARG A 214 -19.07 22.95 7.31
CA ARG A 214 -18.23 24.14 7.10
C ARG A 214 -18.91 25.21 6.24
N LYS A 215 -20.14 24.97 5.76
CA LYS A 215 -20.90 25.86 4.86
C LYS A 215 -20.11 26.20 3.57
N ILE A 216 -19.40 25.22 3.01
CA ILE A 216 -18.67 25.33 1.77
C ILE A 216 -19.53 24.81 0.62
N GLY A 217 -19.59 25.55 -0.50
CA GLY A 217 -20.39 25.22 -1.69
C GLY A 217 -21.70 25.95 -1.76
N TYR A 218 -22.50 25.62 -2.78
CA TYR A 218 -23.82 26.21 -3.02
C TYR A 218 -24.91 25.18 -2.71
N GLN A 219 -25.93 25.60 -1.97
CA GLN A 219 -27.12 24.79 -1.75
C GLN A 219 -28.14 25.12 -2.84
N TRP A 220 -28.48 24.15 -3.66
CA TRP A 220 -29.57 24.25 -4.63
C TRP A 220 -30.89 23.98 -3.88
N GLY A 221 -31.82 24.90 -4.03
CA GLY A 221 -33.19 24.78 -3.48
C GLY A 221 -34.06 23.87 -4.32
#